data_6f7c53461914cebff0924019acc9cb77
#
_entry.id   6f7c53461914cebff0924019acc9cb77
#
_cell.length_a   1.000
_cell.length_b   1.000
_cell.length_c   1.000
_cell.angle_alpha   90.00
_cell.angle_beta   90.00
_cell.angle_gamma   90.00
#
_symmetry.space_group_name_H-M   'P 1'
#
loop_
_entity.id
_entity.type
_entity.pdbx_description
1 polymer ?
#
loop_
_entity_poly.entity_id
_entity_poly.type
_entity_poly.pdbx_seq_one_letter_code
_entity_poly.pdbx_strand_id
1 'polypeptide(L)'
;GGNSGVYLQNRYEIQVLDGDYGLHGMAAVINETLPTSQVYNGLGKWNAYDIKFQAAKFAQGKLVEKAKVTLYFNGVKIHDQVSIQQVWGGPNSGIDGGNEGGKGITDTPGGLKLQAEGHDVLYRNIWIKPLN
;
A
#
# COMPACT_ATOMS: atom_id res chain seq x y z
N GLY A 1 -12.17 -2.88 15.14
CA GLY A 1 -11.90 -3.09 13.76
C GLY A 1 -10.65 -3.86 13.45
N GLY A 2 -10.74 -4.68 12.41
CA GLY A 2 -9.58 -5.42 11.91
C GLY A 2 -8.58 -4.48 11.27
N ASN A 3 -7.30 -4.72 11.52
CA ASN A 3 -6.20 -3.92 10.98
C ASN A 3 -5.19 -4.83 10.31
N SER A 4 -4.85 -4.51 9.08
CA SER A 4 -3.79 -5.14 8.31
C SER A 4 -3.25 -4.11 7.30
N GLY A 5 -2.45 -4.56 6.38
CA GLY A 5 -1.95 -3.73 5.30
C GLY A 5 -1.39 -4.58 4.18
N VAL A 6 -1.48 -4.08 2.98
CA VAL A 6 -0.86 -4.68 1.80
C VAL A 6 0.39 -3.85 1.48
N TYR A 7 1.56 -4.47 1.64
CA TYR A 7 2.85 -3.82 1.40
C TYR A 7 3.37 -4.18 0.02
N LEU A 8 3.55 -3.18 -0.81
CA LEU A 8 4.13 -3.31 -2.14
C LEU A 8 5.64 -3.15 -2.03
N GLN A 9 6.40 -4.02 -2.68
CA GLN A 9 7.87 -4.06 -2.62
C GLN A 9 8.40 -4.16 -1.17
N ASN A 10 7.66 -4.84 -0.28
CA ASN A 10 7.91 -4.90 1.17
C ASN A 10 7.96 -3.53 1.86
N ARG A 11 7.53 -2.46 1.22
CA ARG A 11 7.78 -1.09 1.70
C ARG A 11 6.55 -0.22 1.79
N TYR A 12 5.74 -0.18 0.75
CA TYR A 12 4.68 0.83 0.62
C TYR A 12 3.34 0.22 1.00
N GLU A 13 2.73 0.76 2.02
CA GLU A 13 1.51 0.21 2.59
C GLU A 13 0.25 0.82 1.98
N ILE A 14 -0.64 -0.04 1.51
CA ILE A 14 -2.04 0.27 1.28
C ILE A 14 -2.80 -0.29 2.48
N GLN A 15 -3.49 0.58 3.19
CA GLN A 15 -4.12 0.23 4.46
C GLN A 15 -5.34 -0.66 4.29
N VAL A 16 -5.50 -1.58 5.25
CA VAL A 16 -6.71 -2.37 5.44
C VAL A 16 -7.14 -2.17 6.89
N LEU A 17 -8.12 -1.32 7.12
CA LEU A 17 -8.56 -0.97 8.48
C LEU A 17 -10.05 -0.70 8.52
N ASP A 18 -10.77 -1.55 9.24
CA ASP A 18 -12.19 -1.34 9.49
C ASP A 18 -12.40 -0.24 10.54
N GLY A 19 -13.27 0.70 10.23
CA GLY A 19 -13.71 1.72 11.18
C GLY A 19 -12.92 3.03 11.17
N ASP A 20 -11.94 3.18 10.28
CA ASP A 20 -11.22 4.43 10.10
C ASP A 20 -11.15 4.79 8.62
N TYR A 21 -11.34 6.07 8.31
CA TYR A 21 -11.39 6.58 6.94
C TYR A 21 -10.47 7.79 6.74
N GLY A 22 -9.55 8.02 7.67
CA GLY A 22 -8.50 9.04 7.55
C GLY A 22 -7.26 8.49 6.82
N LEU A 23 -6.14 9.19 6.97
CA LEU A 23 -4.86 8.81 6.33
C LEU A 23 -4.29 7.49 6.86
N HIS A 24 -4.79 7.00 7.99
CA HIS A 24 -4.53 5.66 8.53
C HIS A 24 -5.66 4.68 8.22
N GLY A 25 -6.66 5.09 7.47
CA GLY A 25 -7.90 4.36 7.30
C GLY A 25 -7.92 3.47 6.06
N MET A 26 -9.08 2.87 5.85
CA MET A 26 -9.30 1.90 4.79
C MET A 26 -8.90 2.44 3.42
N ALA A 27 -8.05 1.70 2.72
CA ALA A 27 -7.60 1.97 1.35
C ALA A 27 -6.74 3.23 1.19
N ALA A 28 -6.30 3.87 2.26
CA ALA A 28 -5.35 4.97 2.17
C ALA A 28 -3.98 4.47 1.71
N VAL A 29 -3.28 5.28 0.90
CA VAL A 29 -1.82 5.19 0.84
C VAL A 29 -1.35 5.78 2.16
N ILE A 30 -0.85 4.90 3.03
CA ILE A 30 -0.69 5.20 4.46
C ILE A 30 0.00 6.54 4.70
N ASN A 31 -0.60 7.39 5.53
CA ASN A 31 -0.10 8.71 5.92
C ASN A 31 0.05 9.72 4.78
N GLU A 32 -0.32 9.40 3.55
CA GLU A 32 -0.06 10.29 2.41
C GLU A 32 -1.31 10.68 1.64
N THR A 33 -2.09 9.70 1.19
CA THR A 33 -3.18 9.97 0.25
C THR A 33 -4.44 9.22 0.62
N LEU A 34 -5.53 9.99 0.74
CA LEU A 34 -6.85 9.43 0.94
C LEU A 34 -7.41 8.86 -0.38
N PRO A 35 -8.22 7.79 -0.32
CA PRO A 35 -8.97 7.38 -1.49
C PRO A 35 -9.93 8.50 -1.94
N THR A 36 -10.16 8.61 -3.24
CA THR A 36 -11.06 9.64 -3.80
C THR A 36 -12.52 9.38 -3.45
N SER A 37 -12.85 8.14 -3.14
CA SER A 37 -14.15 7.76 -2.59
C SER A 37 -14.00 6.55 -1.70
N GLN A 38 -14.93 6.36 -0.77
CA GLN A 38 -14.91 5.20 0.10
C GLN A 38 -15.97 4.20 -0.36
N VAL A 39 -15.51 3.06 -0.85
CA VAL A 39 -16.38 2.00 -1.38
C VAL A 39 -16.22 0.69 -0.60
N TYR A 40 -15.82 0.81 0.65
CA TYR A 40 -15.68 -0.31 1.57
C TYR A 40 -17.05 -0.99 1.78
N ASN A 41 -17.11 -2.31 1.59
CA ASN A 41 -18.35 -3.07 1.71
C ASN A 41 -18.79 -3.31 3.15
N GLY A 42 -17.92 -3.04 4.11
CA GLY A 42 -18.23 -3.21 5.52
C GLY A 42 -17.66 -4.49 6.13
N LEU A 43 -17.77 -4.56 7.43
CA LEU A 43 -17.30 -5.69 8.24
C LEU A 43 -17.99 -7.00 7.83
N GLY A 44 -17.21 -8.06 7.79
CA GLY A 44 -17.72 -9.40 7.47
C GLY A 44 -18.00 -9.62 5.99
N LYS A 45 -17.62 -8.70 5.14
CA LYS A 45 -17.79 -8.81 3.69
C LYS A 45 -16.46 -8.82 2.98
N TRP A 46 -16.39 -9.52 1.86
CA TRP A 46 -15.22 -9.49 1.01
C TRP A 46 -15.11 -8.17 0.29
N ASN A 47 -13.88 -7.68 0.20
CA ASN A 47 -13.50 -6.48 -0.53
C ASN A 47 -12.36 -6.85 -1.47
N ALA A 48 -12.23 -6.14 -2.57
CA ALA A 48 -11.21 -6.43 -3.58
C ALA A 48 -10.34 -5.21 -3.82
N TYR A 49 -9.02 -5.42 -3.79
CA TYR A 49 -8.02 -4.48 -4.29
C TYR A 49 -7.48 -4.99 -5.62
N ASP A 50 -7.50 -4.14 -6.64
CA ASP A 50 -6.80 -4.35 -7.90
C ASP A 50 -5.76 -3.24 -8.03
N ILE A 51 -4.49 -3.60 -7.89
CA ILE A 51 -3.40 -2.64 -7.71
C ILE A 51 -2.45 -2.73 -8.89
N LYS A 52 -2.21 -1.59 -9.55
CA LYS A 52 -1.11 -1.42 -10.48
C LYS A 52 -0.01 -0.62 -9.80
N PHE A 53 1.15 -1.24 -9.63
CA PHE A 53 2.27 -0.64 -8.94
C PHE A 53 3.45 -0.44 -9.89
N GLN A 54 4.04 0.75 -9.86
CA GLN A 54 5.28 1.06 -10.53
C GLN A 54 6.32 1.40 -9.47
N ALA A 55 7.40 0.62 -9.40
CA ALA A 55 8.49 0.88 -8.48
C ALA A 55 9.20 2.19 -8.79
N ALA A 56 9.85 2.77 -7.78
CA ALA A 56 10.69 3.94 -7.96
C ALA A 56 11.80 3.66 -8.96
N LYS A 57 12.12 4.64 -9.78
CA LYS A 57 13.18 4.54 -10.78
C LYS A 57 14.41 5.32 -10.35
N PHE A 58 15.56 4.71 -10.52
CA PHE A 58 16.86 5.30 -10.19
C PHE A 58 17.74 5.32 -11.44
N ALA A 59 18.58 6.33 -11.52
CA ALA A 59 19.63 6.45 -12.52
C ALA A 59 20.91 6.90 -11.83
N GLN A 60 21.99 6.13 -12.01
CA GLN A 60 23.29 6.42 -11.40
C GLN A 60 23.22 6.61 -9.88
N GLY A 61 22.43 5.75 -9.21
CA GLY A 61 22.25 5.79 -7.77
C GLY A 61 21.33 6.89 -7.25
N LYS A 62 20.69 7.66 -8.13
CA LYS A 62 19.80 8.76 -7.75
C LYS A 62 18.37 8.47 -8.14
N LEU A 63 17.42 8.86 -7.27
CA LEU A 63 16.01 8.76 -7.54
C LEU A 63 15.62 9.71 -8.67
N VAL A 64 15.05 9.17 -9.76
CA VAL A 64 14.55 9.96 -10.88
C VAL A 64 13.04 9.98 -10.97
N GLU A 65 12.37 8.95 -10.47
CA GLU A 65 10.90 8.89 -10.43
C GLU A 65 10.46 8.11 -9.20
N LYS A 66 9.53 8.68 -8.45
CA LYS A 66 8.97 8.03 -7.26
C LYS A 66 8.08 6.85 -7.65
N ALA A 67 7.90 5.93 -6.72
CA ALA A 67 6.93 4.85 -6.89
C ALA A 67 5.53 5.42 -7.08
N LYS A 68 4.73 4.75 -7.89
CA LYS A 68 3.34 5.16 -8.17
C LYS A 68 2.40 3.99 -8.01
N VAL A 69 1.21 4.29 -7.55
CA VAL A 69 0.16 3.30 -7.38
C VAL A 69 -1.15 3.76 -8.02
N THR A 70 -1.79 2.85 -8.73
CA THR A 70 -3.17 2.97 -9.17
C THR A 70 -3.94 1.86 -8.51
N LEU A 71 -5.02 2.19 -7.81
CA LEU A 71 -5.79 1.22 -7.04
C LEU A 71 -7.26 1.31 -7.41
N TYR A 72 -7.82 0.16 -7.78
CA TYR A 72 -9.25 -0.04 -7.87
C TYR A 72 -9.71 -0.78 -6.62
N PHE A 73 -10.63 -0.19 -5.88
CA PHE A 73 -11.23 -0.78 -4.69
C PHE A 73 -12.68 -1.13 -5.00
N ASN A 74 -13.01 -2.42 -4.93
CA ASN A 74 -14.33 -2.91 -5.30
C ASN A 74 -14.78 -2.42 -6.69
N GLY A 75 -13.84 -2.40 -7.65
CA GLY A 75 -14.10 -1.98 -9.02
C GLY A 75 -14.08 -0.47 -9.27
N VAL A 76 -13.86 0.35 -8.25
CA VAL A 76 -13.83 1.82 -8.37
C VAL A 76 -12.38 2.31 -8.25
N LYS A 77 -11.91 3.08 -9.22
CA LYS A 77 -10.57 3.66 -9.17
C LYS A 77 -10.54 4.77 -8.12
N ILE A 78 -9.83 4.50 -7.03
CA ILE A 78 -9.75 5.41 -5.87
C ILE A 78 -8.38 6.07 -5.72
N HIS A 79 -7.36 5.52 -6.37
CA HIS A 79 -6.04 6.14 -6.53
C HIS A 79 -5.64 6.03 -7.99
N ASP A 80 -5.17 7.12 -8.58
CA ASP A 80 -4.77 7.17 -9.99
C ASP A 80 -3.35 7.70 -10.10
N GLN A 81 -2.40 6.80 -10.36
CA GLN A 81 -0.97 7.11 -10.49
C GLN A 81 -0.45 8.01 -9.36
N VAL A 82 -0.84 7.70 -8.13
CA VAL A 82 -0.44 8.46 -6.95
C VAL A 82 1.02 8.18 -6.65
N SER A 83 1.83 9.23 -6.55
CA SER A 83 3.23 9.12 -6.15
C SER A 83 3.33 8.87 -4.66
N ILE A 84 4.24 7.98 -4.25
CA ILE A 84 4.49 7.67 -2.85
C ILE A 84 5.77 8.37 -2.41
N GLN A 85 5.69 9.19 -1.36
CA GLN A 85 6.75 10.10 -0.98
C GLN A 85 7.84 9.42 -0.16
N GLN A 86 7.50 8.43 0.65
CA GLN A 86 8.45 7.73 1.50
C GLN A 86 7.91 6.38 1.96
N VAL A 87 8.77 5.61 2.60
CA VAL A 87 8.39 4.39 3.31
C VAL A 87 7.98 4.78 4.73
N TRP A 88 6.78 4.37 5.13
CA TRP A 88 6.26 4.59 6.47
C TRP A 88 6.43 3.30 7.28
N GLY A 89 7.61 3.15 7.88
CA GLY A 89 7.90 1.97 8.68
C GLY A 89 7.28 2.05 10.07
N GLY A 90 7.17 0.91 10.69
CA GLY A 90 6.75 0.76 12.07
C GLY A 90 7.35 -0.52 12.64
N PRO A 91 7.13 -0.81 13.93
CA PRO A 91 7.73 -2.00 14.56
C PRO A 91 7.43 -3.31 13.84
N ASN A 92 6.27 -3.39 13.19
CA ASN A 92 5.82 -4.61 12.50
C ASN A 92 6.04 -4.56 10.99
N SER A 93 6.66 -3.53 10.48
CA SER A 93 6.82 -3.38 9.03
C SER A 93 7.93 -4.25 8.46
N GLY A 94 8.97 -4.50 9.23
CA GLY A 94 10.16 -5.23 8.76
C GLY A 94 10.89 -4.51 7.64
N ILE A 95 10.84 -3.19 7.62
CA ILE A 95 11.30 -2.39 6.50
C ILE A 95 12.66 -1.77 6.77
N ASP A 96 13.50 -1.81 5.77
CA ASP A 96 14.76 -1.07 5.76
C ASP A 96 14.48 0.43 5.58
N GLY A 97 14.99 1.23 6.49
CA GLY A 97 14.95 2.67 6.37
C GLY A 97 13.71 3.35 6.93
N GLY A 98 12.65 2.64 7.17
CA GLY A 98 11.47 3.14 7.89
C GLY A 98 10.99 4.53 7.46
N ASN A 99 10.43 5.25 8.39
CA ASN A 99 9.70 6.50 8.19
C ASN A 99 10.56 7.76 8.37
N GLU A 100 11.77 7.75 7.87
CA GLU A 100 12.68 8.89 8.03
C GLU A 100 12.70 9.75 6.76
N GLY A 101 11.68 10.56 6.55
CA GLY A 101 11.65 11.61 5.53
C GLY A 101 12.17 11.18 4.16
N GLY A 102 11.44 10.35 3.46
CA GLY A 102 11.83 9.84 2.15
C GLY A 102 12.81 8.70 2.16
N LYS A 103 13.26 8.26 3.35
CA LYS A 103 14.12 7.10 3.46
C LYS A 103 13.36 5.81 3.17
N GLY A 104 14.11 4.77 2.88
CA GLY A 104 13.57 3.47 2.50
C GLY A 104 13.19 3.35 1.03
N ILE A 105 13.18 4.44 0.28
CA ILE A 105 12.97 4.39 -1.16
C ILE A 105 14.23 3.84 -1.80
N THR A 106 14.07 2.78 -2.59
CA THR A 106 15.20 2.05 -3.17
C THR A 106 14.76 1.38 -4.46
N ASP A 107 15.73 0.95 -5.27
CA ASP A 107 15.52 0.07 -6.42
C ASP A 107 15.72 -1.40 -6.07
N THR A 108 15.97 -1.73 -4.81
CA THR A 108 16.08 -3.12 -4.36
C THR A 108 14.74 -3.83 -4.51
N PRO A 109 14.70 -5.00 -5.17
CA PRO A 109 13.45 -5.76 -5.27
C PRO A 109 12.85 -6.10 -3.91
N GLY A 110 11.54 -6.20 -3.87
CA GLY A 110 10.81 -6.62 -2.67
C GLY A 110 9.53 -7.34 -3.05
N GLY A 111 9.04 -8.16 -2.14
CA GLY A 111 7.83 -8.95 -2.33
C GLY A 111 6.56 -8.21 -1.96
N LEU A 112 5.46 -8.90 -2.12
CA LEU A 112 4.18 -8.53 -1.54
C LEU A 112 4.16 -9.02 -0.10
N LYS A 113 3.81 -8.14 0.83
CA LYS A 113 3.70 -8.49 2.25
C LYS A 113 2.30 -8.16 2.76
N LEU A 114 1.72 -9.09 3.51
CA LEU A 114 0.47 -8.88 4.21
C LEU A 114 0.77 -8.72 5.69
N GLN A 115 0.32 -7.63 6.29
CA GLN A 115 0.65 -7.31 7.67
C GLN A 115 -0.17 -8.16 8.64
N ALA A 116 0.50 -8.67 9.68
CA ALA A 116 -0.15 -9.32 10.82
C ALA A 116 -0.12 -8.35 12.01
N GLU A 117 -1.27 -7.83 12.38
CA GLU A 117 -1.44 -6.86 13.47
C GLU A 117 -2.20 -7.45 14.66
N GLY A 118 -2.36 -8.78 14.71
CA GLY A 118 -3.10 -9.44 15.76
C GLY A 118 -4.61 -9.35 15.62
N HIS A 119 -5.11 -9.06 14.43
CA HIS A 119 -6.53 -8.96 14.13
C HIS A 119 -6.94 -10.01 13.10
N ASP A 120 -8.22 -10.36 13.12
CA ASP A 120 -8.79 -11.35 12.20
C ASP A 120 -9.08 -10.73 10.83
N VAL A 121 -8.05 -10.63 10.00
CA VAL A 121 -8.17 -10.21 8.61
C VAL A 121 -7.85 -11.39 7.72
N LEU A 122 -8.74 -11.69 6.80
CA LEU A 122 -8.59 -12.82 5.88
C LEU A 122 -8.29 -12.32 4.48
N TYR A 123 -7.42 -13.05 3.80
CA TYR A 123 -7.06 -12.79 2.40
C TYR A 123 -7.35 -14.01 1.54
N ARG A 124 -7.74 -13.79 0.29
CA ARG A 124 -7.92 -14.86 -0.69
C ARG A 124 -7.73 -14.33 -2.11
N ASN A 125 -7.56 -15.23 -3.08
CA ASN A 125 -7.47 -14.91 -4.50
C ASN A 125 -6.38 -13.86 -4.78
N ILE A 126 -5.16 -14.13 -4.29
CA ILE A 126 -4.04 -13.21 -4.47
C ILE A 126 -3.34 -13.56 -5.78
N TRP A 127 -3.27 -12.58 -6.67
CA TRP A 127 -2.65 -12.72 -7.99
C TRP A 127 -1.61 -11.64 -8.17
N ILE A 128 -0.46 -12.01 -8.75
CA ILE A 128 0.60 -11.06 -9.09
C ILE A 128 0.98 -11.32 -10.54
N LYS A 129 1.01 -10.25 -11.33
CA LYS A 129 1.38 -10.30 -12.74
C LYS A 129 2.38 -9.20 -13.06
N PRO A 130 3.56 -9.52 -13.61
CA PRO A 130 4.47 -8.50 -14.11
C PRO A 130 3.82 -7.73 -15.25
N LEU A 131 4.01 -6.40 -15.24
CA LEU A 131 3.56 -5.49 -16.30
C LEU A 131 4.79 -4.94 -17.03
N ASN A 132 4.89 -5.22 -18.28
CA ASN A 132 6.01 -4.76 -19.10
C ASN A 132 5.54 -3.80 -20.17
#